data_2143e7d481bcc2ecb0011de8abfadcb4
#
_entry.id   2143e7d481bcc2ecb0011de8abfadcb4
#
_cell.length_a   1.000
_cell.length_b   1.000
_cell.length_c   1.000
_cell.angle_alpha   90.00
_cell.angle_beta   90.00
_cell.angle_gamma   90.00
#
_symmetry.space_group_name_H-M   'P 1'
#
loop_
_entity.id
_entity.type
_entity.pdbx_description
1 polymer ?
#
loop_
_entity_poly.entity_id
_entity_poly.type
_entity_poly.pdbx_seq_one_letter_code
_entity_poly.pdbx_strand_id
1 'polypeptide(L)'
;MFIFSLLILVGGLSVIFMLSRVLRSPVRLLIGGGLAVSGVLGMVLSNVTVIQTGTVGVVKLFGKVDSEVLREGLNLVNPLSSVSTVDIRRQMFEMASDNTQPNGDAVVALTANQTPLTIDVGFPIAVMPEYAARLIANYGDNYEARL
;
A
#
# COMPACT_ATOMS: atom_id res chain seq x y z
N MET A 1 -13.18 -4.70 0.47
CA MET A 1 -14.12 -3.84 -0.25
C MET A 1 -14.61 -4.44 -1.58
N PHE A 2 -13.73 -5.02 -2.38
CA PHE A 2 -14.10 -5.65 -3.67
C PHE A 2 -15.18 -6.75 -3.54
N ILE A 3 -15.07 -7.63 -2.53
CA ILE A 3 -16.05 -8.69 -2.27
C ILE A 3 -17.44 -8.10 -1.96
N PHE A 4 -17.49 -6.96 -1.28
CA PHE A 4 -18.74 -6.28 -0.94
C PHE A 4 -19.40 -5.66 -2.18
N SER A 5 -18.62 -5.07 -3.07
CA SER A 5 -19.07 -4.54 -4.35
C SER A 5 -19.57 -5.64 -5.29
N LEU A 6 -18.86 -6.78 -5.33
CA LEU A 6 -19.26 -7.96 -6.09
C LEU A 6 -20.59 -8.55 -5.54
N LEU A 7 -20.76 -8.60 -4.21
CA LEU A 7 -21.99 -9.06 -3.56
C LEU A 7 -23.19 -8.16 -3.88
N ILE A 8 -22.98 -6.83 -3.91
CA ILE A 8 -24.02 -5.86 -4.29
C ILE A 8 -24.40 -6.05 -5.76
N LEU A 9 -23.45 -6.31 -6.65
CA LEU A 9 -23.69 -6.53 -8.07
C LEU A 9 -24.47 -7.83 -8.31
N VAL A 10 -24.06 -8.92 -7.68
CA VAL A 10 -24.75 -10.22 -7.77
C VAL A 10 -26.13 -10.15 -7.12
N GLY A 11 -26.25 -9.51 -5.94
CA GLY A 11 -27.52 -9.28 -5.26
C GLY A 11 -28.48 -8.42 -6.10
N GLY A 12 -27.98 -7.34 -6.70
CA GLY A 12 -28.74 -6.51 -7.63
C GLY A 12 -29.25 -7.28 -8.84
N LEU A 13 -28.41 -8.12 -9.44
CA LEU A 13 -28.78 -8.94 -10.58
C LEU A 13 -29.87 -9.98 -10.20
N SER A 14 -29.78 -10.59 -9.03
CA SER A 14 -30.78 -11.56 -8.53
C SER A 14 -32.13 -10.89 -8.25
N VAL A 15 -32.12 -9.69 -7.67
CA VAL A 15 -33.34 -8.88 -7.44
C VAL A 15 -33.99 -8.49 -8.77
N ILE A 16 -33.20 -8.10 -9.78
CA ILE A 16 -33.72 -7.81 -11.13
C ILE A 16 -34.41 -9.05 -11.73
N PHE A 17 -33.80 -10.21 -11.60
CA PHE A 17 -34.37 -11.47 -12.10
C PHE A 17 -35.67 -11.85 -11.38
N MET A 18 -35.73 -11.65 -10.06
CA MET A 18 -36.92 -11.95 -9.25
C MET A 18 -38.06 -10.95 -9.51
N LEU A 19 -37.78 -9.65 -9.66
CA LEU A 19 -38.75 -8.62 -10.00
C LEU A 19 -39.20 -8.68 -11.46
N SER A 20 -38.47 -9.35 -12.34
CA SER A 20 -38.81 -9.49 -13.76
C SER A 20 -40.14 -10.17 -14.00
N ARG A 21 -40.64 -10.93 -13.01
CA ARG A 21 -41.95 -11.63 -13.09
C ARG A 21 -43.14 -10.82 -12.60
N VAL A 22 -42.89 -9.72 -11.85
CA VAL A 22 -43.93 -9.02 -11.09
C VAL A 22 -44.25 -7.61 -11.61
N LEU A 23 -43.28 -6.89 -12.17
CA LEU A 23 -43.41 -5.49 -12.55
C LEU A 23 -43.62 -5.24 -14.05
N ARG A 24 -44.43 -4.20 -14.38
CA ARG A 24 -44.65 -3.74 -15.76
C ARG A 24 -43.35 -3.23 -16.39
N SER A 25 -43.19 -3.43 -17.71
CA SER A 25 -41.95 -3.25 -18.45
C SER A 25 -41.17 -1.92 -18.24
N PRO A 26 -41.82 -0.72 -18.16
CA PRO A 26 -41.04 0.52 -18.00
C PRO A 26 -40.39 0.68 -16.64
N VAL A 27 -41.05 0.26 -15.57
CA VAL A 27 -40.52 0.35 -14.21
C VAL A 27 -39.34 -0.62 -13.97
N ARG A 28 -39.37 -1.77 -14.61
CA ARG A 28 -38.25 -2.73 -14.58
C ARG A 28 -36.98 -2.14 -15.19
N LEU A 29 -37.11 -1.42 -16.28
CA LEU A 29 -35.96 -0.84 -16.99
C LEU A 29 -35.29 0.26 -16.16
N LEU A 30 -36.08 1.08 -15.44
CA LEU A 30 -35.59 2.12 -14.54
C LEU A 30 -34.90 1.55 -13.31
N ILE A 31 -35.51 0.59 -12.61
CA ILE A 31 -34.94 -0.01 -11.39
C ILE A 31 -33.71 -0.87 -11.76
N GLY A 32 -33.81 -1.69 -12.80
CA GLY A 32 -32.72 -2.53 -13.27
C GLY A 32 -31.52 -1.71 -13.77
N GLY A 33 -31.79 -0.65 -14.55
CA GLY A 33 -30.77 0.27 -15.01
C GLY A 33 -30.08 1.01 -13.86
N GLY A 34 -30.85 1.50 -12.87
CA GLY A 34 -30.29 2.18 -11.69
C GLY A 34 -29.37 1.27 -10.86
N LEU A 35 -29.79 0.02 -10.63
CA LEU A 35 -28.98 -0.97 -9.89
C LEU A 35 -27.72 -1.38 -10.68
N ALA A 36 -27.81 -1.56 -11.99
CA ALA A 36 -26.65 -1.86 -12.82
C ALA A 36 -25.64 -0.72 -12.82
N VAL A 37 -26.08 0.52 -12.97
CA VAL A 37 -25.23 1.71 -12.94
C VAL A 37 -24.55 1.86 -11.57
N SER A 38 -25.29 1.68 -10.47
CA SER A 38 -24.71 1.76 -9.12
C SER A 38 -23.68 0.67 -8.85
N GLY A 39 -23.89 -0.55 -9.36
CA GLY A 39 -22.94 -1.66 -9.26
C GLY A 39 -21.64 -1.38 -10.01
N VAL A 40 -21.74 -0.89 -11.24
CA VAL A 40 -20.57 -0.51 -12.04
C VAL A 40 -19.82 0.65 -11.41
N LEU A 41 -20.52 1.66 -10.91
CA LEU A 41 -19.91 2.80 -10.22
C LEU A 41 -19.19 2.36 -8.94
N GLY A 42 -19.80 1.48 -8.14
CA GLY A 42 -19.17 0.90 -6.96
C GLY A 42 -17.93 0.08 -7.30
N MET A 43 -17.93 -0.66 -8.41
CA MET A 43 -16.78 -1.43 -8.88
C MET A 43 -15.62 -0.53 -9.30
N VAL A 44 -15.90 0.58 -9.99
CA VAL A 44 -14.86 1.55 -10.37
C VAL A 44 -14.27 2.25 -9.14
N LEU A 45 -15.11 2.68 -8.21
CA LEU A 45 -14.66 3.38 -7.00
C LEU A 45 -13.85 2.46 -6.04
N SER A 46 -14.09 1.15 -6.05
CA SER A 46 -13.34 0.21 -5.21
C SER A 46 -11.90 -0.02 -5.70
N ASN A 47 -11.56 0.43 -6.89
CA ASN A 47 -10.23 0.29 -7.50
C ASN A 47 -9.32 1.49 -7.23
N VAL A 48 -9.81 2.51 -6.54
CA VAL A 48 -9.05 3.72 -6.24
C VAL A 48 -8.27 3.53 -4.95
N THR A 49 -6.95 3.70 -5.04
CA THR A 49 -6.04 3.70 -3.90
C THR A 49 -5.38 5.07 -3.79
N VAL A 50 -5.34 5.61 -2.57
CA VAL A 50 -4.69 6.89 -2.27
C VAL A 50 -3.34 6.61 -1.64
N ILE A 51 -2.27 7.08 -2.28
CA ILE A 51 -0.90 7.01 -1.76
C ILE A 51 -0.57 8.35 -1.12
N GLN A 52 -0.11 8.32 0.12
CA GLN A 52 0.24 9.53 0.88
C GLN A 52 1.53 10.16 0.36
N THR A 53 1.63 11.48 0.52
CA THR A 53 2.85 12.23 0.20
C THR A 53 4.04 11.74 1.03
N GLY A 54 5.17 11.52 0.37
CA GLY A 54 6.38 10.97 0.99
C GLY A 54 6.41 9.45 1.09
N THR A 55 5.43 8.76 0.49
CA THR A 55 5.43 7.32 0.35
C THR A 55 5.23 6.91 -1.11
N VAL A 56 5.67 5.72 -1.47
CA VAL A 56 5.38 5.10 -2.76
C VAL A 56 4.65 3.78 -2.55
N GLY A 57 3.71 3.48 -3.44
CA GLY A 57 2.97 2.22 -3.42
C GLY A 57 3.62 1.17 -4.30
N VAL A 58 3.84 -0.01 -3.77
CA VAL A 58 4.30 -1.18 -4.52
C VAL A 58 3.13 -2.14 -4.70
N VAL A 59 2.79 -2.43 -5.94
CA VAL A 59 1.68 -3.31 -6.29
C VAL A 59 2.13 -4.77 -6.23
N LYS A 60 1.34 -5.61 -5.56
CA LYS A 60 1.52 -7.06 -5.51
C LYS A 60 0.30 -7.73 -6.10
N LEU A 61 0.45 -8.50 -7.16
CA LEU A 61 -0.61 -9.29 -7.76
C LEU A 61 -0.34 -10.77 -7.48
N PHE A 62 -1.18 -11.40 -6.66
CA PHE A 62 -1.02 -12.81 -6.24
C PHE A 62 0.38 -13.14 -5.70
N GLY A 63 0.98 -12.22 -4.95
CA GLY A 63 2.33 -12.41 -4.37
C GLY A 63 3.48 -12.01 -5.30
N LYS A 64 3.21 -11.73 -6.58
CA LYS A 64 4.21 -11.18 -7.50
C LYS A 64 4.27 -9.67 -7.33
N VAL A 65 5.45 -9.15 -7.03
CA VAL A 65 5.72 -7.71 -6.95
C VAL A 65 5.84 -7.16 -8.36
N ASP A 66 5.10 -6.10 -8.66
CA ASP A 66 5.25 -5.35 -9.90
C ASP A 66 6.47 -4.44 -9.80
N SER A 67 7.19 -4.27 -10.90
CA SER A 67 8.35 -3.38 -10.97
C SER A 67 7.95 -1.90 -11.00
N GLU A 68 6.73 -1.60 -11.41
CA GLU A 68 6.22 -0.25 -11.45
C GLU A 68 5.70 0.17 -10.06
N VAL A 69 6.14 1.35 -9.60
CA VAL A 69 5.72 1.91 -8.33
C VAL A 69 4.66 2.98 -8.53
N LEU A 70 3.65 2.97 -7.68
CA LEU A 70 2.61 3.99 -7.66
C LEU A 70 3.14 5.24 -6.96
N ARG A 71 2.98 6.38 -7.62
CA ARG A 71 3.32 7.69 -7.06
C ARG A 71 2.24 8.17 -6.10
N GLU A 72 2.57 9.20 -5.32
CA GLU A 72 1.63 9.89 -4.44
C GLU A 72 0.39 10.39 -5.18
N GLY A 73 -0.75 10.36 -4.50
CA GLY A 73 -2.04 10.79 -5.02
C GLY A 73 -3.01 9.63 -5.28
N LEU A 74 -3.98 9.89 -6.13
CA LEU A 74 -5.00 8.93 -6.53
C LEU A 74 -4.48 8.01 -7.62
N ASN A 75 -4.47 6.71 -7.35
CA ASN A 75 -4.05 5.68 -8.29
C ASN A 75 -5.18 4.67 -8.51
N LEU A 76 -5.35 4.25 -9.76
CA LEU A 76 -6.29 3.20 -10.13
C LEU A 76 -5.52 1.88 -10.14
N VAL A 77 -5.91 0.95 -9.26
CA VAL A 77 -5.20 -0.30 -9.06
C VAL A 77 -6.15 -1.48 -9.29
N ASN A 78 -5.63 -2.60 -9.79
CA ASN A 78 -6.43 -3.81 -9.96
C ASN A 78 -7.01 -4.26 -8.59
N PRO A 79 -8.32 -4.52 -8.49
CA PRO A 79 -8.98 -4.90 -7.23
C PRO A 79 -8.46 -6.22 -6.62
N LEU A 80 -7.80 -7.05 -7.42
CA LEU A 80 -7.19 -8.32 -7.00
C LEU A 80 -5.74 -8.15 -6.53
N SER A 81 -5.17 -6.95 -6.65
CA SER A 81 -3.83 -6.64 -6.16
C SER A 81 -3.87 -6.08 -4.74
N SER A 82 -2.81 -6.27 -4.01
CA SER A 82 -2.52 -5.58 -2.75
C SER A 82 -1.46 -4.51 -2.98
N VAL A 83 -1.57 -3.40 -2.27
CA VAL A 83 -0.60 -2.31 -2.33
C VAL A 83 0.11 -2.22 -1.01
N SER A 84 1.44 -2.32 -1.04
CA SER A 84 2.32 -2.06 0.10
C SER A 84 2.94 -0.68 -0.05
N THR A 85 2.94 0.11 1.02
CA THR A 85 3.53 1.45 1.01
C THR A 85 4.95 1.41 1.57
N VAL A 86 5.86 2.14 0.92
CA VAL A 86 7.26 2.32 1.35
C VAL A 86 7.48 3.80 1.62
N ASP A 87 8.00 4.14 2.80
CA ASP A 87 8.37 5.51 3.13
C ASP A 87 9.68 5.87 2.40
N ILE A 88 9.64 6.97 1.64
CA ILE A 88 10.78 7.51 0.90
C ILE A 88 11.34 8.78 1.53
N ARG A 89 10.78 9.19 2.67
CA ARG A 89 11.29 10.35 3.40
C ARG A 89 12.67 10.07 3.94
N ARG A 90 13.42 11.13 4.10
CA ARG A 90 14.73 11.07 4.73
C ARG A 90 14.56 10.79 6.22
N GLN A 91 15.10 9.68 6.68
CA GLN A 91 15.13 9.29 8.09
C GLN A 91 16.57 9.44 8.61
N MET A 92 16.72 9.88 9.85
CA MET A 92 18.02 9.94 10.51
C MET A 92 18.27 8.59 11.19
N PHE A 93 19.34 7.94 10.82
CA PHE A 93 19.84 6.75 11.50
C PHE A 93 20.97 7.16 12.43
N GLU A 94 20.76 6.95 13.72
CA GLU A 94 21.69 7.36 14.77
C GLU A 94 22.20 6.14 15.54
N MET A 95 23.52 6.06 15.66
CA MET A 95 24.21 5.12 16.53
C MET A 95 24.84 5.94 17.67
N ALA A 96 24.27 5.86 18.87
CA ALA A 96 24.66 6.68 20.00
C ALA A 96 24.85 5.83 21.24
N SER A 97 25.70 6.31 22.16
CA SER A 97 25.94 5.69 23.44
C SER A 97 24.77 5.79 24.44
N ASP A 98 23.78 6.65 24.11
CA ASP A 98 22.56 6.78 24.88
C ASP A 98 21.53 5.72 24.42
N ASN A 99 21.26 4.75 25.29
CA ASN A 99 20.32 3.62 25.05
C ASN A 99 18.85 4.04 24.82
N THR A 100 18.56 5.32 24.69
CA THR A 100 17.23 5.85 24.36
C THR A 100 16.93 5.79 22.85
N GLN A 101 17.94 5.53 22.01
CA GLN A 101 17.78 5.51 20.56
C GLN A 101 17.57 4.07 20.03
N PRO A 102 16.57 3.83 19.18
CA PRO A 102 16.22 2.49 18.72
C PRO A 102 17.14 1.90 17.64
N ASN A 103 18.13 2.66 17.14
CA ASN A 103 18.82 2.35 15.89
C ASN A 103 20.20 1.70 16.07
N GLY A 104 20.77 1.66 17.25
CA GLY A 104 22.01 0.95 17.50
C GLY A 104 22.92 1.61 18.55
N ASP A 105 23.88 0.82 19.01
CA ASP A 105 24.89 1.26 19.99
C ASP A 105 25.99 2.08 19.31
N ALA A 106 26.61 2.99 20.07
CA ALA A 106 27.76 3.76 19.60
C ALA A 106 28.92 2.85 19.21
N VAL A 107 29.68 3.31 18.23
CA VAL A 107 30.89 2.60 17.78
C VAL A 107 32.01 2.81 18.78
N VAL A 108 32.50 1.75 19.40
CA VAL A 108 33.67 1.79 20.27
C VAL A 108 34.93 1.47 19.48
N ALA A 109 35.84 2.41 19.42
CA ALA A 109 37.15 2.25 18.76
C ALA A 109 38.30 2.47 19.78
N LEU A 110 39.45 1.85 19.53
CA LEU A 110 40.65 2.09 20.32
C LEU A 110 41.57 3.04 19.58
N THR A 111 42.04 4.04 20.27
CA THR A 111 43.11 4.94 19.79
C THR A 111 44.45 4.22 19.69
N ALA A 112 45.43 4.82 19.00
CA ALA A 112 46.82 4.28 18.88
C ALA A 112 47.45 4.03 20.29
N ASN A 113 47.03 4.77 21.31
CA ASN A 113 47.49 4.62 22.68
C ASN A 113 46.60 3.67 23.51
N GLN A 114 45.76 2.86 22.86
CA GLN A 114 44.84 1.89 23.49
C GLN A 114 43.80 2.53 24.43
N THR A 115 43.51 3.81 24.24
CA THR A 115 42.42 4.48 24.97
C THR A 115 41.09 4.25 24.23
N PRO A 116 40.04 3.77 24.93
CA PRO A 116 38.73 3.59 24.30
C PRO A 116 38.14 4.95 23.95
N LEU A 117 37.61 5.05 22.73
CA LEU A 117 36.91 6.20 22.19
C LEU A 117 35.51 5.74 21.78
N THR A 118 34.48 6.37 22.32
CA THR A 118 33.09 6.15 21.89
C THR A 118 32.73 7.20 20.84
N ILE A 119 32.23 6.75 19.73
CA ILE A 119 31.89 7.60 18.58
C ILE A 119 30.40 7.48 18.31
N ASP A 120 29.69 8.58 18.46
CA ASP A 120 28.30 8.69 18.05
C ASP A 120 28.24 9.12 16.58
N VAL A 121 27.46 8.40 15.76
CA VAL A 121 27.38 8.64 14.32
C VAL A 121 25.92 8.77 13.92
N GLY A 122 25.58 9.85 13.22
CA GLY A 122 24.28 10.06 12.62
C GLY A 122 24.40 10.26 11.11
N PHE A 123 23.59 9.55 10.34
CA PHE A 123 23.52 9.74 8.89
C PHE A 123 22.09 9.64 8.36
N PRO A 124 21.72 10.51 7.41
CA PRO A 124 20.40 10.46 6.80
C PRO A 124 20.33 9.34 5.77
N ILE A 125 19.33 8.48 5.87
CA ILE A 125 18.98 7.48 4.85
C ILE A 125 17.64 7.82 4.22
N ALA A 126 17.52 7.49 2.93
CA ALA A 126 16.25 7.58 2.22
C ALA A 126 16.18 6.45 1.17
N VAL A 127 15.00 5.86 1.03
CA VAL A 127 14.75 4.88 -0.03
C VAL A 127 14.50 5.62 -1.33
N MET A 128 15.21 5.26 -2.39
CA MET A 128 14.94 5.79 -3.73
C MET A 128 13.66 5.13 -4.28
N PRO A 129 12.69 5.90 -4.80
CA PRO A 129 11.40 5.39 -5.26
C PRO A 129 11.52 4.22 -6.26
N GLU A 130 12.48 4.31 -7.17
CA GLU A 130 12.73 3.30 -8.21
C GLU A 130 13.20 1.94 -7.67
N TYR A 131 13.78 1.91 -6.46
CA TYR A 131 14.21 0.68 -5.80
C TYR A 131 13.20 0.12 -4.80
N ALA A 132 12.09 0.83 -4.53
CA ALA A 132 11.09 0.41 -3.55
C ALA A 132 10.47 -0.96 -3.87
N ALA A 133 10.18 -1.23 -5.16
CA ALA A 133 9.66 -2.53 -5.59
C ALA A 133 10.66 -3.67 -5.31
N ARG A 134 11.94 -3.44 -5.57
CA ARG A 134 13.02 -4.42 -5.29
C ARG A 134 13.24 -4.62 -3.80
N LEU A 135 13.11 -3.56 -3.00
CA LEU A 135 13.19 -3.63 -1.54
C LEU A 135 12.11 -4.56 -0.99
N ILE A 136 10.85 -4.34 -1.39
CA ILE A 136 9.73 -5.19 -0.99
C ILE A 136 9.87 -6.63 -1.51
N ALA A 137 10.38 -6.82 -2.73
CA ALA A 137 10.58 -8.16 -3.29
C ALA A 137 11.61 -8.99 -2.50
N ASN A 138 12.68 -8.35 -2.00
CA ASN A 138 13.77 -9.02 -1.31
C ASN A 138 13.53 -9.16 0.20
N TYR A 139 12.95 -8.16 0.85
CA TYR A 139 12.82 -8.07 2.31
C TYR A 139 11.40 -8.21 2.83
N GLY A 140 10.39 -8.13 1.94
CA GLY A 140 8.97 -8.15 2.31
C GLY A 140 8.51 -6.83 2.90
N ASP A 141 7.34 -6.86 3.55
CA ASP A 141 6.70 -5.65 4.12
C ASP A 141 7.40 -5.15 5.40
N ASN A 142 8.18 -6.02 6.07
CA ASN A 142 8.90 -5.71 7.32
C ASN A 142 10.37 -5.33 7.07
N TYR A 143 10.65 -4.62 5.99
CA TYR A 143 12.02 -4.23 5.63
C TYR A 143 12.68 -3.35 6.71
N GLU A 144 11.90 -2.51 7.43
CA GLU A 144 12.41 -1.63 8.49
C GLU A 144 13.06 -2.40 9.66
N ALA A 145 12.55 -3.58 9.98
CA ALA A 145 13.09 -4.41 11.05
C ALA A 145 14.37 -5.19 10.63
N ARG A 146 14.78 -5.08 9.37
CA ARG A 146 15.90 -5.83 8.80
C ARG A 146 17.00 -4.94 8.21
N LEU A 147 16.84 -3.63 8.28
CA LEU A 147 17.86 -2.65 7.98
C LEU A 147 18.69 -2.32 9.22
#